data_d6d88c8ec151962af399d3b080fe7cae
#
_entry.id   d6d88c8ec151962af399d3b080fe7cae
#
_cell.length_a   1.000
_cell.length_b   1.000
_cell.length_c   1.000
_cell.angle_alpha   90.00
_cell.angle_beta   90.00
_cell.angle_gamma   90.00
#
_symmetry.space_group_name_H-M   'P 1'
#
loop_
_entity.id
_entity.type
_entity.pdbx_description
1 polymer ?
#
loop_
_entity_poly.entity_id
_entity_poly.type
_entity_poly.pdbx_seq_one_letter_code
_entity_poly.pdbx_strand_id
1 'polypeptide(L)'
;EFTSPRRDGYGSLSWPIAYKDLAPWYAHVEKFIGVSGNKDGLDEVPDGEFLKAWEMNAAETSIKEKIKTHFPERTPIIGRCAHLTEVKEIHKKQGRNACMARTRCERGCPLGAYFSSNSSTLPWAEKTGNLTIHTNQIVAGIVYDPKTKKASGVETIDRHSKKKQRFSAKVIFVNAATINTNAILLNSTSEAFPNGLGNSNGNLGKYLAFHNYRGKVNATFKGNLDSYYYGRRPTSIMIPNFRNIKGNDVNFKGGYLVNYTASREGWGRTQEGGDTFGTNYSERAAKPGPWSVHMYMQGETIPVKEN
;
A
#
# COMPACT_ATOMS: atom_id res chain seq x y z
N GLU A 1 -15.91 -4.61 2.70
CA GLU A 1 -15.95 -3.29 2.04
C GLU A 1 -16.89 -3.28 0.84
N PHE A 2 -16.85 -4.29 -0.04
CA PHE A 2 -17.66 -4.31 -1.28
C PHE A 2 -19.16 -4.53 -1.02
N THR A 3 -19.51 -5.12 0.10
CA THR A 3 -20.89 -5.48 0.45
C THR A 3 -21.38 -4.84 1.75
N SER A 4 -20.62 -3.92 2.33
CA SER A 4 -21.06 -3.22 3.53
C SER A 4 -22.40 -2.55 3.25
N PRO A 5 -23.46 -2.87 4.01
CA PRO A 5 -24.73 -2.15 3.89
C PRO A 5 -24.42 -0.67 4.13
N ARG A 6 -25.12 0.17 3.38
CA ARG A 6 -25.10 1.62 3.61
C ARG A 6 -25.27 1.88 5.10
N ARG A 7 -24.25 2.38 5.74
CA ARG A 7 -24.38 2.90 7.09
C ARG A 7 -24.87 4.33 6.97
N ASP A 8 -26.14 4.41 6.78
CA ASP A 8 -27.06 5.55 6.88
C ASP A 8 -26.58 6.98 6.73
N GLY A 9 -27.24 7.69 5.84
CA GLY A 9 -27.27 9.13 5.76
C GLY A 9 -26.18 9.80 4.93
N TYR A 10 -25.15 9.09 4.48
CA TYR A 10 -24.06 9.68 3.70
C TYR A 10 -24.09 9.34 2.20
N GLY A 11 -25.11 8.62 1.73
CA GLY A 11 -25.25 8.38 0.30
C GLY A 11 -24.17 7.53 -0.38
N SER A 12 -23.31 6.88 0.38
CA SER A 12 -22.30 5.99 -0.20
C SER A 12 -22.98 4.80 -0.88
N LEU A 13 -22.56 4.52 -2.11
CA LEU A 13 -23.07 3.41 -2.89
C LEU A 13 -22.22 2.16 -2.65
N SER A 14 -22.86 1.01 -2.51
CA SER A 14 -22.16 -0.26 -2.59
C SER A 14 -21.60 -0.48 -4.00
N TRP A 15 -20.44 -1.10 -4.09
CA TRP A 15 -19.92 -1.54 -5.38
C TRP A 15 -20.84 -2.57 -6.02
N PRO A 16 -20.99 -2.60 -7.35
CA PRO A 16 -21.80 -3.60 -8.05
C PRO A 16 -21.13 -4.98 -8.15
N ILE A 17 -20.10 -5.21 -7.34
CA ILE A 17 -19.31 -6.43 -7.25
C ILE A 17 -19.12 -6.80 -5.78
N ALA A 18 -18.97 -8.09 -5.49
CA ALA A 18 -18.72 -8.61 -4.16
C ALA A 18 -17.27 -9.16 -4.05
N TYR A 19 -16.79 -9.32 -2.82
CA TYR A 19 -15.46 -9.91 -2.60
C TYR A 19 -15.28 -11.27 -3.27
N LYS A 20 -16.31 -12.12 -3.25
CA LYS A 20 -16.29 -13.44 -3.91
C LYS A 20 -15.96 -13.37 -5.41
N ASP A 21 -16.33 -12.28 -6.06
CA ASP A 21 -16.08 -12.08 -7.50
C ASP A 21 -14.61 -11.69 -7.75
N LEU A 22 -13.95 -11.13 -6.74
CA LEU A 22 -12.55 -10.67 -6.79
C LEU A 22 -11.56 -11.65 -6.14
N ALA A 23 -12.01 -12.50 -5.22
CA ALA A 23 -11.13 -13.39 -4.45
C ALA A 23 -10.17 -14.24 -5.32
N PRO A 24 -10.60 -14.84 -6.47
CA PRO A 24 -9.71 -15.59 -7.34
C PRO A 24 -8.61 -14.71 -7.96
N TRP A 25 -8.93 -13.46 -8.25
CA TRP A 25 -7.98 -12.49 -8.82
C TRP A 25 -6.99 -11.99 -7.76
N TYR A 26 -7.43 -11.76 -6.53
CA TYR A 26 -6.53 -11.50 -5.40
C TYR A 26 -5.54 -12.65 -5.22
N ALA A 27 -6.02 -13.90 -5.15
CA ALA A 27 -5.17 -15.08 -5.03
C ALA A 27 -4.16 -15.21 -6.20
N HIS A 28 -4.61 -14.90 -7.43
CA HIS A 28 -3.71 -14.88 -8.59
C HIS A 28 -2.60 -13.85 -8.45
N VAL A 29 -2.97 -12.62 -8.09
CA VAL A 29 -2.02 -11.52 -7.93
C VAL A 29 -1.07 -11.78 -6.77
N GLU A 30 -1.56 -12.25 -5.62
CA GLU A 30 -0.76 -12.60 -4.45
C GLU A 30 0.34 -13.61 -4.76
N LYS A 31 0.00 -14.66 -5.52
CA LYS A 31 0.99 -15.64 -6.01
C LYS A 31 2.00 -15.00 -6.97
N PHE A 32 1.50 -14.21 -7.92
CA PHE A 32 2.33 -13.60 -8.96
C PHE A 32 3.34 -12.60 -8.40
N ILE A 33 2.93 -11.73 -7.47
CA ILE A 33 3.80 -10.72 -6.86
C ILE A 33 4.60 -11.24 -5.67
N GLY A 34 4.17 -12.38 -5.10
CA GLY A 34 4.81 -12.99 -3.94
C GLY A 34 4.50 -12.26 -2.64
N VAL A 35 3.24 -12.26 -2.25
CA VAL A 35 2.83 -11.73 -0.94
C VAL A 35 3.20 -12.72 0.15
N SER A 36 3.92 -12.26 1.18
CA SER A 36 4.18 -13.02 2.39
C SER A 36 3.14 -12.70 3.48
N GLY A 37 2.69 -13.70 4.21
CA GLY A 37 1.67 -13.53 5.25
C GLY A 37 1.21 -14.84 5.84
N ASN A 38 0.34 -14.76 6.85
CA ASN A 38 -0.34 -15.91 7.42
C ASN A 38 -1.79 -15.99 6.96
N LYS A 39 -2.34 -17.20 7.00
CA LYS A 39 -3.78 -17.43 6.99
C LYS A 39 -4.25 -17.35 8.43
N ASP A 40 -4.88 -16.24 8.78
CA ASP A 40 -5.23 -15.92 10.16
C ASP A 40 -6.68 -16.27 10.49
N GLY A 41 -7.50 -16.67 9.49
CA GLY A 41 -8.90 -17.07 9.66
C GLY A 41 -9.83 -15.94 10.13
N LEU A 42 -9.50 -14.69 9.77
CA LEU A 42 -10.27 -13.51 10.17
C LEU A 42 -11.16 -13.04 9.01
N ASP A 43 -12.45 -12.90 9.28
CA ASP A 43 -13.42 -12.42 8.27
C ASP A 43 -13.08 -11.01 7.77
N GLU A 44 -12.53 -10.16 8.66
CA GLU A 44 -12.15 -8.79 8.35
C GLU A 44 -10.94 -8.70 7.42
N VAL A 45 -10.14 -9.78 7.37
CA VAL A 45 -8.94 -9.88 6.53
C VAL A 45 -8.90 -11.27 5.90
N PRO A 46 -9.68 -11.50 4.84
CA PRO A 46 -9.81 -12.82 4.21
C PRO A 46 -8.46 -13.46 3.89
N ASP A 47 -8.38 -14.76 4.07
CA ASP A 47 -7.18 -15.51 3.75
C ASP A 47 -6.94 -15.58 2.24
N GLY A 48 -5.68 -15.57 1.85
CA GLY A 48 -5.23 -15.63 0.47
C GLY A 48 -4.12 -16.66 0.27
N GLU A 49 -3.36 -16.49 -0.80
CA GLU A 49 -2.29 -17.42 -1.21
C GLU A 49 -0.92 -16.79 -0.96
N PHE A 50 -0.39 -17.02 0.25
CA PHE A 50 0.79 -16.33 0.75
C PHE A 50 2.04 -17.22 0.74
N LEU A 51 3.19 -16.57 0.62
CA LEU A 51 4.49 -17.11 1.00
C LEU A 51 4.61 -17.11 2.52
N LYS A 52 5.60 -17.82 3.06
CA LYS A 52 5.88 -17.84 4.50
C LYS A 52 5.89 -16.42 5.07
N ALA A 53 5.19 -16.20 6.17
CA ALA A 53 5.16 -14.91 6.84
C ALA A 53 6.51 -14.53 7.45
N TRP A 54 6.72 -13.25 7.64
CA TRP A 54 7.75 -12.72 8.53
C TRP A 54 7.40 -13.01 10.00
N GLU A 55 8.40 -13.01 10.86
CA GLU A 55 8.21 -13.19 12.30
C GLU A 55 8.16 -11.83 13.02
N MET A 56 7.42 -11.80 14.12
CA MET A 56 7.43 -10.66 15.03
C MET A 56 8.75 -10.64 15.82
N ASN A 57 9.29 -9.47 16.10
CA ASN A 57 10.40 -9.35 17.01
C ASN A 57 9.94 -9.46 18.48
N ALA A 58 10.91 -9.54 19.42
CA ALA A 58 10.63 -9.76 20.82
C ALA A 58 9.67 -8.71 21.44
N ALA A 59 9.87 -7.44 21.14
CA ALA A 59 9.01 -6.37 21.66
C ALA A 59 7.60 -6.43 21.07
N GLU A 60 7.47 -6.71 19.78
CA GLU A 60 6.16 -6.87 19.12
C GLU A 60 5.40 -8.07 19.64
N THR A 61 6.09 -9.19 19.91
CA THR A 61 5.49 -10.37 20.53
C THR A 61 4.98 -10.04 21.93
N SER A 62 5.79 -9.36 22.76
CA SER A 62 5.37 -8.93 24.09
C SER A 62 4.16 -7.99 24.07
N ILE A 63 4.11 -7.08 23.08
CA ILE A 63 2.95 -6.17 22.89
C ILE A 63 1.72 -6.97 22.46
N LYS A 64 1.86 -7.91 21.54
CA LYS A 64 0.78 -8.78 21.09
C LYS A 64 0.16 -9.54 22.27
N GLU A 65 0.97 -10.13 23.16
CA GLU A 65 0.48 -10.86 24.32
C GLU A 65 -0.28 -9.95 25.29
N LYS A 66 0.21 -8.75 25.53
CA LYS A 66 -0.49 -7.74 26.35
C LYS A 66 -1.82 -7.32 25.72
N ILE A 67 -1.85 -7.12 24.40
CA ILE A 67 -3.10 -6.78 23.71
C ILE A 67 -4.10 -7.93 23.86
N LYS A 68 -3.70 -9.16 23.65
CA LYS A 68 -4.59 -10.33 23.83
C LYS A 68 -5.14 -10.45 25.25
N THR A 69 -4.32 -10.13 26.26
CA THR A 69 -4.74 -10.20 27.65
C THR A 69 -5.75 -9.13 28.03
N HIS A 70 -5.53 -7.89 27.60
CA HIS A 70 -6.35 -6.75 28.01
C HIS A 70 -7.47 -6.40 27.03
N PHE A 71 -7.36 -6.85 25.78
CA PHE A 71 -8.28 -6.56 24.70
C PHE A 71 -8.49 -7.82 23.83
N PRO A 72 -9.14 -8.86 24.36
CA PRO A 72 -9.23 -10.17 23.69
C PRO A 72 -9.95 -10.12 22.33
N GLU A 73 -10.77 -9.10 22.10
CA GLU A 73 -11.45 -8.86 20.84
C GLU A 73 -10.52 -8.33 19.73
N ARG A 74 -9.27 -8.01 20.05
CA ARG A 74 -8.28 -7.48 19.10
C ARG A 74 -7.24 -8.54 18.80
N THR A 75 -7.09 -8.87 17.54
CA THR A 75 -6.14 -9.89 17.06
C THR A 75 -4.98 -9.28 16.30
N PRO A 76 -3.83 -9.03 16.97
CA PRO A 76 -2.64 -8.58 16.25
C PRO A 76 -2.08 -9.69 15.36
N ILE A 77 -1.92 -9.39 14.07
CA ILE A 77 -1.36 -10.30 13.07
C ILE A 77 -0.13 -9.69 12.43
N ILE A 78 0.73 -10.52 11.84
CA ILE A 78 1.82 -10.03 11.01
C ILE A 78 1.25 -9.40 9.74
N GLY A 79 1.69 -8.21 9.38
CA GLY A 79 1.23 -7.53 8.19
C GLY A 79 1.63 -8.29 6.92
N ARG A 80 0.70 -8.38 5.98
CA ARG A 80 0.93 -8.96 4.65
C ARG A 80 1.72 -7.99 3.79
N CYS A 81 2.73 -8.47 3.08
CA CYS A 81 3.53 -7.59 2.23
C CYS A 81 4.15 -8.34 1.04
N ALA A 82 4.28 -7.66 -0.08
CA ALA A 82 4.84 -8.21 -1.30
C ALA A 82 6.38 -8.18 -1.30
N HIS A 83 6.97 -8.88 -0.32
CA HIS A 83 8.41 -9.10 -0.20
C HIS A 83 8.67 -10.61 -0.14
N LEU A 84 9.49 -11.11 -1.04
CA LEU A 84 9.77 -12.54 -1.16
C LEU A 84 10.52 -13.05 0.06
N THR A 85 9.85 -13.80 0.92
CA THR A 85 10.48 -14.57 2.01
C THR A 85 11.07 -15.87 1.48
N GLU A 86 10.48 -16.39 0.41
CA GLU A 86 10.95 -17.53 -0.37
C GLU A 86 10.74 -17.28 -1.87
N VAL A 87 11.46 -17.99 -2.71
CA VAL A 87 11.42 -17.78 -4.16
C VAL A 87 10.80 -18.98 -4.84
N LYS A 88 9.66 -18.78 -5.48
CA LYS A 88 9.01 -19.79 -6.34
C LYS A 88 9.47 -19.64 -7.79
N GLU A 89 9.22 -20.63 -8.64
CA GLU A 89 9.63 -20.62 -10.05
C GLU A 89 9.13 -19.38 -10.83
N ILE A 90 7.92 -18.92 -10.54
CA ILE A 90 7.39 -17.69 -11.15
C ILE A 90 8.26 -16.46 -10.82
N HIS A 91 8.75 -16.37 -9.59
CA HIS A 91 9.58 -15.25 -9.15
C HIS A 91 10.99 -15.32 -9.75
N LYS A 92 11.57 -16.53 -9.91
CA LYS A 92 12.83 -16.72 -10.62
C LYS A 92 12.73 -16.28 -12.08
N LYS A 93 11.63 -16.66 -12.76
CA LYS A 93 11.36 -16.23 -14.13
C LYS A 93 11.24 -14.69 -14.27
N GLN A 94 10.78 -14.00 -13.23
CA GLN A 94 10.76 -12.54 -13.13
C GLN A 94 12.15 -11.94 -12.84
N GLY A 95 13.17 -12.74 -12.54
CA GLY A 95 14.50 -12.29 -12.16
C GLY A 95 14.60 -11.80 -10.71
N ARG A 96 13.71 -12.26 -9.82
CA ARG A 96 13.61 -11.82 -8.44
C ARG A 96 14.21 -12.84 -7.48
N ASN A 97 14.81 -12.39 -6.39
CA ASN A 97 15.42 -13.17 -5.33
C ASN A 97 14.77 -12.90 -3.96
N ALA A 98 15.10 -13.75 -2.98
CA ALA A 98 14.58 -13.61 -1.62
C ALA A 98 15.04 -12.31 -0.94
N CYS A 99 14.19 -11.80 -0.05
CA CYS A 99 14.50 -10.63 0.75
C CYS A 99 15.53 -10.97 1.84
N MET A 100 16.56 -10.16 1.92
CA MET A 100 17.62 -10.28 2.94
C MET A 100 17.45 -9.28 4.10
N ALA A 101 16.28 -8.72 4.30
CA ALA A 101 15.95 -7.76 5.36
C ALA A 101 16.92 -6.56 5.45
N ARG A 102 17.38 -6.03 4.32
CA ARG A 102 18.41 -4.96 4.26
C ARG A 102 17.93 -3.57 4.68
N THR A 103 16.64 -3.39 4.96
CA THR A 103 16.03 -2.16 5.48
C THR A 103 16.04 -0.93 4.56
N ARG A 104 16.34 -1.09 3.28
CA ARG A 104 16.47 0.02 2.31
C ARG A 104 15.52 -0.11 1.12
N CYS A 105 14.30 -0.61 1.36
CA CYS A 105 13.31 -0.86 0.31
C CYS A 105 12.93 0.40 -0.46
N GLU A 106 12.84 1.54 0.22
CA GLU A 106 12.48 2.84 -0.36
C GLU A 106 13.54 3.41 -1.33
N ARG A 107 14.76 2.89 -1.29
CA ARG A 107 15.87 3.30 -2.16
C ARG A 107 16.10 2.35 -3.33
N GLY A 108 15.16 1.45 -3.56
CA GLY A 108 15.28 0.38 -4.54
C GLY A 108 15.83 -0.92 -3.94
N CYS A 109 15.36 -2.04 -4.47
CA CYS A 109 15.78 -3.37 -4.06
C CYS A 109 16.59 -4.05 -5.16
N PRO A 110 17.92 -4.22 -4.98
CA PRO A 110 18.76 -4.83 -6.01
C PRO A 110 18.47 -6.33 -6.22
N LEU A 111 17.73 -6.94 -5.27
CA LEU A 111 17.32 -8.35 -5.34
C LEU A 111 15.96 -8.54 -6.00
N GLY A 112 15.23 -7.47 -6.30
CA GLY A 112 13.83 -7.57 -6.77
C GLY A 112 12.89 -8.23 -5.76
N ALA A 113 13.32 -8.45 -4.52
CA ALA A 113 12.50 -9.08 -3.46
C ALA A 113 11.28 -8.24 -3.12
N TYR A 114 11.45 -6.93 -3.02
CA TYR A 114 10.37 -5.96 -2.96
C TYR A 114 9.68 -5.87 -4.31
N PHE A 115 8.38 -6.12 -4.35
CA PHE A 115 7.60 -5.99 -5.57
C PHE A 115 7.49 -4.51 -6.00
N SER A 116 7.78 -4.28 -7.26
CA SER A 116 7.44 -3.06 -7.98
C SER A 116 7.31 -3.38 -9.46
N SER A 117 6.65 -2.51 -10.23
CA SER A 117 6.57 -2.69 -11.68
C SER A 117 7.96 -2.75 -12.31
N ASN A 118 8.90 -1.94 -11.83
CA ASN A 118 10.27 -1.89 -12.33
C ASN A 118 11.05 -3.20 -12.09
N SER A 119 10.78 -3.90 -10.99
CA SER A 119 11.51 -5.11 -10.64
C SER A 119 10.81 -6.40 -11.09
N SER A 120 9.58 -6.33 -11.55
CA SER A 120 8.76 -7.51 -11.84
C SER A 120 8.02 -7.42 -13.18
N THR A 121 6.91 -6.68 -13.22
CA THR A 121 5.98 -6.71 -14.36
C THR A 121 6.55 -6.11 -15.63
N LEU A 122 7.31 -5.02 -15.57
CA LEU A 122 7.92 -4.42 -16.75
C LEU A 122 9.00 -5.32 -17.37
N PRO A 123 10.01 -5.82 -16.63
CA PRO A 123 10.96 -6.78 -17.18
C PRO A 123 10.30 -8.08 -17.69
N TRP A 124 9.20 -8.50 -17.07
CA TRP A 124 8.45 -9.65 -17.54
C TRP A 124 7.75 -9.38 -18.86
N ALA A 125 7.10 -8.23 -19.00
CA ALA A 125 6.46 -7.81 -20.24
C ALA A 125 7.46 -7.57 -21.39
N GLU A 126 8.63 -7.00 -21.08
CA GLU A 126 9.71 -6.76 -22.03
C GLU A 126 10.20 -8.05 -22.70
N LYS A 127 10.28 -9.15 -21.93
CA LYS A 127 10.66 -10.49 -22.45
C LYS A 127 9.69 -11.03 -23.51
N THR A 128 8.48 -10.51 -23.60
CA THR A 128 7.51 -10.91 -24.63
C THR A 128 7.81 -10.31 -26.01
N GLY A 129 8.64 -9.26 -26.06
CA GLY A 129 8.89 -8.48 -27.28
C GLY A 129 7.72 -7.56 -27.69
N ASN A 130 6.62 -7.52 -26.89
CA ASN A 130 5.41 -6.76 -27.21
C ASN A 130 5.25 -5.47 -26.39
N LEU A 131 6.25 -5.12 -25.58
CA LEU A 131 6.22 -3.90 -24.77
C LEU A 131 6.99 -2.79 -25.45
N THR A 132 6.36 -1.62 -25.59
CA THR A 132 7.03 -0.36 -25.92
C THR A 132 6.82 0.63 -24.80
N ILE A 133 7.89 1.22 -24.28
CA ILE A 133 7.84 2.22 -23.21
C ILE A 133 8.27 3.57 -23.76
N HIS A 134 7.40 4.56 -23.70
CA HIS A 134 7.70 5.94 -24.01
C HIS A 134 7.90 6.73 -22.71
N THR A 135 9.14 7.02 -22.37
CA THR A 135 9.49 7.83 -21.19
C THR A 135 9.41 9.33 -21.52
N ASN A 136 9.40 10.18 -20.48
CA ASN A 136 9.34 11.64 -20.59
C ASN A 136 8.09 12.17 -21.33
N GLN A 137 7.04 11.38 -21.42
CA GLN A 137 5.76 11.77 -22.01
C GLN A 137 4.75 12.12 -20.89
N ILE A 138 4.31 13.36 -20.87
CA ILE A 138 3.27 13.82 -19.97
C ILE A 138 1.95 13.67 -20.69
N VAL A 139 1.06 12.80 -20.20
CA VAL A 139 -0.26 12.61 -20.79
C VAL A 139 -1.11 13.85 -20.47
N ALA A 140 -1.47 14.59 -21.52
CA ALA A 140 -2.27 15.81 -21.41
C ALA A 140 -3.78 15.53 -21.47
N GLY A 141 -4.18 14.50 -22.22
CA GLY A 141 -5.60 14.12 -22.33
C GLY A 141 -5.82 12.86 -23.15
N ILE A 142 -7.05 12.38 -23.10
CA ILE A 142 -7.56 11.28 -23.92
C ILE A 142 -8.24 11.86 -25.15
N VAL A 143 -7.96 11.30 -26.30
CA VAL A 143 -8.56 11.74 -27.55
C VAL A 143 -9.87 10.97 -27.80
N TYR A 144 -10.96 11.70 -27.83
CA TYR A 144 -12.28 11.17 -28.19
C TYR A 144 -12.50 11.29 -29.70
N ASP A 145 -13.01 10.22 -30.33
CA ASP A 145 -13.42 10.22 -31.73
C ASP A 145 -14.96 10.29 -31.81
N PRO A 146 -15.53 11.40 -32.29
CA PRO A 146 -16.98 11.56 -32.36
C PRO A 146 -17.66 10.64 -33.36
N LYS A 147 -16.92 10.15 -34.39
CA LYS A 147 -17.50 9.24 -35.41
C LYS A 147 -17.72 7.84 -34.83
N THR A 148 -16.73 7.31 -34.15
CA THR A 148 -16.78 5.97 -33.53
C THR A 148 -17.35 6.00 -32.12
N LYS A 149 -17.50 7.18 -31.51
CA LYS A 149 -17.95 7.40 -30.12
C LYS A 149 -17.04 6.67 -29.12
N LYS A 150 -15.75 6.58 -29.37
CA LYS A 150 -14.76 5.87 -28.53
C LYS A 150 -13.53 6.74 -28.25
N ALA A 151 -12.83 6.39 -27.18
CA ALA A 151 -11.47 6.84 -26.98
C ALA A 151 -10.58 6.19 -28.06
N SER A 152 -9.79 7.00 -28.77
CA SER A 152 -8.98 6.57 -29.92
C SER A 152 -7.47 6.68 -29.69
N GLY A 153 -7.06 7.36 -28.62
CA GLY A 153 -5.65 7.56 -28.31
C GLY A 153 -5.44 8.50 -27.13
N VAL A 154 -4.21 8.85 -26.92
CA VAL A 154 -3.79 9.84 -25.91
C VAL A 154 -2.98 10.95 -26.55
N GLU A 155 -3.14 12.17 -26.10
CA GLU A 155 -2.27 13.29 -26.41
C GLU A 155 -1.23 13.43 -25.30
N THR A 156 0.03 13.54 -25.66
CA THR A 156 1.14 13.72 -24.73
C THR A 156 1.95 14.97 -25.07
N ILE A 157 2.69 15.45 -24.09
CA ILE A 157 3.66 16.53 -24.23
C ILE A 157 5.01 15.97 -23.80
N ASP A 158 5.98 16.00 -24.69
CA ASP A 158 7.34 15.62 -24.35
C ASP A 158 7.93 16.59 -23.32
N ARG A 159 8.46 16.05 -22.24
CA ARG A 159 8.95 16.84 -21.09
C ARG A 159 10.04 17.82 -21.46
N HIS A 160 10.92 17.45 -22.39
CA HIS A 160 12.08 18.23 -22.75
C HIS A 160 11.79 19.19 -23.93
N SER A 161 11.32 18.66 -25.04
CA SER A 161 11.08 19.46 -26.27
C SER A 161 9.77 20.25 -26.21
N LYS A 162 8.88 19.96 -25.29
CA LYS A 162 7.51 20.52 -25.16
C LYS A 162 6.61 20.24 -26.38
N LYS A 163 7.06 19.39 -27.30
CA LYS A 163 6.26 19.02 -28.46
C LYS A 163 5.14 18.11 -28.11
N LYS A 164 3.97 18.35 -28.70
CA LYS A 164 2.81 17.47 -28.61
C LYS A 164 2.99 16.25 -29.50
N GLN A 165 2.57 15.10 -28.99
CA GLN A 165 2.53 13.84 -29.72
C GLN A 165 1.21 13.13 -29.45
N ARG A 166 0.82 12.27 -30.37
CA ARG A 166 -0.39 11.45 -30.22
C ARG A 166 -0.05 9.99 -30.40
N PHE A 167 -0.53 9.16 -29.47
CA PHE A 167 -0.46 7.70 -29.55
C PHE A 167 -1.86 7.14 -29.68
N SER A 168 -2.09 6.27 -30.64
CA SER A 168 -3.39 5.64 -30.90
C SER A 168 -3.40 4.20 -30.37
N ALA A 169 -4.52 3.77 -29.81
CA ALA A 169 -4.70 2.40 -29.32
C ALA A 169 -6.17 1.97 -29.41
N LYS A 170 -6.39 0.66 -29.49
CA LYS A 170 -7.75 0.07 -29.47
C LYS A 170 -8.35 0.10 -28.07
N VAL A 171 -7.54 -0.03 -27.03
CA VAL A 171 -7.90 0.01 -25.61
C VAL A 171 -6.93 0.92 -24.87
N ILE A 172 -7.43 1.77 -24.01
CA ILE A 172 -6.64 2.72 -23.24
C ILE A 172 -6.90 2.50 -21.76
N PHE A 173 -5.86 2.17 -20.99
CA PHE A 173 -5.88 2.11 -19.54
C PHE A 173 -5.27 3.38 -18.96
N VAL A 174 -6.02 4.09 -18.12
CA VAL A 174 -5.56 5.31 -17.47
C VAL A 174 -5.18 5.01 -16.02
N ASN A 175 -3.95 4.61 -15.79
CA ASN A 175 -3.43 4.15 -14.50
C ASN A 175 -2.50 5.21 -13.87
N ALA A 176 -2.92 6.46 -13.84
CA ALA A 176 -2.11 7.59 -13.36
C ALA A 176 -2.35 7.93 -11.87
N ALA A 177 -2.85 6.99 -11.09
CA ALA A 177 -3.35 7.16 -9.72
C ALA A 177 -4.52 8.16 -9.63
N THR A 178 -5.15 8.26 -8.45
CA THR A 178 -6.43 8.94 -8.28
C THR A 178 -6.43 10.37 -8.81
N ILE A 179 -5.53 11.22 -8.34
CA ILE A 179 -5.53 12.66 -8.67
C ILE A 179 -5.17 12.89 -10.13
N ASN A 180 -4.09 12.27 -10.63
CA ASN A 180 -3.66 12.48 -12.00
C ASN A 180 -4.63 11.88 -13.02
N THR A 181 -5.25 10.73 -12.73
CA THR A 181 -6.29 10.16 -13.58
C THR A 181 -7.46 11.14 -13.72
N ASN A 182 -7.94 11.70 -12.61
CA ASN A 182 -8.99 12.72 -12.65
C ASN A 182 -8.55 13.97 -13.44
N ALA A 183 -7.33 14.45 -13.23
CA ALA A 183 -6.80 15.59 -13.97
C ALA A 183 -6.75 15.32 -15.49
N ILE A 184 -6.28 14.15 -15.91
CA ILE A 184 -6.25 13.74 -17.33
C ILE A 184 -7.68 13.73 -17.91
N LEU A 185 -8.63 13.13 -17.20
CA LEU A 185 -10.03 13.04 -17.67
C LEU A 185 -10.73 14.40 -17.71
N LEU A 186 -10.52 15.26 -16.71
CA LEU A 186 -11.05 16.63 -16.69
C LEU A 186 -10.48 17.49 -17.81
N ASN A 187 -9.21 17.31 -18.14
CA ASN A 187 -8.56 18.01 -19.26
C ASN A 187 -8.93 17.43 -20.64
N SER A 188 -9.54 16.23 -20.70
CA SER A 188 -9.95 15.58 -21.92
C SER A 188 -11.32 16.11 -22.39
N THR A 189 -11.36 17.39 -22.75
CA THR A 189 -12.60 18.06 -23.19
C THR A 189 -12.84 17.87 -24.68
N SER A 190 -14.09 17.90 -25.08
CA SER A 190 -14.55 17.90 -26.46
C SER A 190 -15.95 18.50 -26.53
N GLU A 191 -16.50 18.70 -27.72
CA GLU A 191 -17.89 19.14 -27.88
C GLU A 191 -18.87 18.17 -27.16
N ALA A 192 -18.64 16.86 -27.26
CA ALA A 192 -19.46 15.85 -26.58
C ALA A 192 -19.23 15.79 -25.06
N PHE A 193 -18.07 16.23 -24.58
CA PHE A 193 -17.67 16.20 -23.18
C PHE A 193 -17.06 17.54 -22.75
N PRO A 194 -17.82 18.62 -22.69
CA PRO A 194 -17.29 19.97 -22.40
C PRO A 194 -16.70 20.10 -20.99
N ASN A 195 -17.15 19.27 -20.05
CA ASN A 195 -16.71 19.26 -18.65
C ASN A 195 -15.74 18.10 -18.31
N GLY A 196 -15.10 17.51 -19.33
CA GLY A 196 -14.19 16.38 -19.18
C GLY A 196 -14.79 15.04 -19.58
N LEU A 197 -13.94 14.16 -20.08
CA LEU A 197 -14.33 12.83 -20.55
C LEU A 197 -14.82 11.98 -19.37
N GLY A 198 -16.03 11.38 -19.52
CA GLY A 198 -16.67 10.57 -18.47
C GLY A 198 -17.35 11.39 -17.37
N ASN A 199 -17.47 12.70 -17.52
CA ASN A 199 -18.07 13.60 -16.52
C ASN A 199 -19.50 14.06 -16.86
N SER A 200 -20.28 13.28 -17.58
CA SER A 200 -21.65 13.64 -17.97
C SER A 200 -22.60 13.84 -16.78
N ASN A 201 -22.33 13.18 -15.65
CA ASN A 201 -23.10 13.32 -14.41
C ASN A 201 -22.49 14.27 -13.38
N GLY A 202 -21.36 14.91 -13.69
CA GLY A 202 -20.68 15.87 -12.82
C GLY A 202 -20.01 15.28 -11.58
N ASN A 203 -19.74 13.97 -11.56
CA ASN A 203 -19.15 13.28 -10.41
C ASN A 203 -17.65 13.08 -10.50
N LEU A 204 -17.04 13.37 -11.63
CA LEU A 204 -15.59 13.25 -11.78
C LEU A 204 -14.85 14.21 -10.84
N GLY A 205 -13.90 13.70 -10.09
CA GLY A 205 -13.15 14.46 -9.09
C GLY A 205 -13.86 14.66 -7.74
N LYS A 206 -15.01 14.01 -7.52
CA LYS A 206 -15.78 14.04 -6.27
C LYS A 206 -15.77 12.67 -5.59
N TYR A 207 -16.30 12.62 -4.37
CA TYR A 207 -16.40 11.40 -3.55
C TYR A 207 -15.03 10.78 -3.25
N LEU A 208 -14.02 11.61 -3.00
CA LEU A 208 -12.69 11.12 -2.62
C LEU A 208 -12.76 10.37 -1.29
N ALA A 209 -12.26 9.16 -1.30
CA ALA A 209 -12.08 8.35 -0.10
C ALA A 209 -10.58 8.07 0.12
N PHE A 210 -10.11 8.30 1.33
CA PHE A 210 -8.71 8.10 1.72
C PHE A 210 -8.61 7.62 3.16
N HIS A 211 -7.42 7.23 3.58
CA HIS A 211 -7.19 6.87 4.98
C HIS A 211 -6.86 8.07 5.84
N ASN A 212 -7.46 8.11 7.03
CA ASN A 212 -7.12 9.09 8.06
C ASN A 212 -6.02 8.53 8.96
N TYR A 213 -4.83 9.15 8.93
CA TYR A 213 -3.65 8.74 9.70
C TYR A 213 -3.36 9.62 10.93
N ARG A 214 -4.34 10.34 11.45
CA ARG A 214 -4.12 11.31 12.53
C ARG A 214 -3.85 10.69 13.90
N GLY A 215 -4.40 9.50 14.17
CA GLY A 215 -4.14 8.78 15.42
C GLY A 215 -2.76 8.12 15.39
N LYS A 216 -1.80 8.65 16.16
CA LYS A 216 -0.43 8.13 16.25
C LYS A 216 0.02 8.09 17.69
N VAL A 217 0.79 7.06 18.04
CA VAL A 217 1.44 6.90 19.35
C VAL A 217 2.89 6.49 19.10
N ASN A 218 3.81 7.18 19.75
CA ASN A 218 5.20 6.79 19.84
C ASN A 218 5.52 6.49 21.30
N ALA A 219 6.20 5.40 21.56
CA ALA A 219 6.53 4.96 22.90
C ALA A 219 7.88 4.26 22.95
N THR A 220 8.51 4.29 24.12
CA THR A 220 9.69 3.48 24.44
C THR A 220 9.22 2.25 25.20
N PHE A 221 9.58 1.06 24.69
CA PHE A 221 9.31 -0.20 25.35
C PHE A 221 10.52 -0.59 26.22
N LYS A 222 10.29 -0.73 27.53
CA LYS A 222 11.34 -0.94 28.53
C LYS A 222 11.69 -2.41 28.78
N GLY A 223 11.43 -3.28 27.84
CA GLY A 223 11.71 -4.72 28.01
C GLY A 223 12.61 -5.26 26.90
N ASN A 224 12.96 -6.54 27.01
CA ASN A 224 13.68 -7.31 26.00
C ASN A 224 14.99 -6.65 25.53
N LEU A 225 15.73 -6.03 26.45
CA LEU A 225 17.02 -5.37 26.13
C LEU A 225 18.13 -6.36 25.77
N ASP A 226 18.01 -7.59 26.26
CA ASP A 226 18.87 -8.74 25.97
C ASP A 226 18.49 -9.45 24.65
N SER A 227 17.33 -9.12 24.10
CA SER A 227 16.82 -9.75 22.90
C SER A 227 17.14 -8.92 21.67
N TYR A 228 17.50 -9.59 20.60
CA TYR A 228 17.77 -8.99 19.30
C TYR A 228 16.99 -9.72 18.22
N TYR A 229 16.81 -9.10 17.05
CA TYR A 229 16.19 -9.74 15.90
C TYR A 229 17.10 -9.65 14.67
N TYR A 230 16.89 -10.54 13.73
CA TYR A 230 17.67 -10.65 12.51
C TYR A 230 17.27 -9.58 11.50
N GLY A 231 17.91 -8.41 11.59
CA GLY A 231 17.66 -7.31 10.68
C GLY A 231 16.24 -6.71 10.84
N ARG A 232 15.99 -5.67 10.09
CA ARG A 232 14.70 -5.02 10.06
C ARG A 232 13.84 -5.64 8.95
N ARG A 233 12.71 -6.23 9.29
CA ARG A 233 11.79 -6.75 8.28
C ARG A 233 10.99 -5.63 7.61
N PRO A 234 10.46 -5.86 6.41
CA PRO A 234 9.78 -4.83 5.62
C PRO A 234 8.30 -4.64 5.96
N THR A 235 7.77 -5.27 6.99
CA THR A 235 6.36 -5.22 7.36
C THR A 235 6.13 -4.77 8.80
N SER A 236 4.89 -4.38 9.10
CA SER A 236 4.40 -4.02 10.44
C SER A 236 3.53 -5.13 11.00
N ILE A 237 3.08 -4.95 12.25
CA ILE A 237 1.99 -5.71 12.84
C ILE A 237 0.70 -4.94 12.57
N MET A 238 -0.35 -5.65 12.23
CA MET A 238 -1.66 -5.09 11.98
C MET A 238 -2.66 -5.63 13.01
N ILE A 239 -3.45 -4.75 13.58
CA ILE A 239 -4.69 -5.09 14.29
C ILE A 239 -5.81 -4.73 13.32
N PRO A 240 -6.49 -5.72 12.71
CA PRO A 240 -7.60 -5.48 11.80
C PRO A 240 -8.70 -4.64 12.43
N ASN A 241 -9.62 -4.15 11.61
CA ASN A 241 -10.76 -3.41 12.10
C ASN A 241 -11.56 -4.24 13.13
N PHE A 242 -11.84 -3.63 14.27
CA PHE A 242 -12.57 -4.25 15.39
C PHE A 242 -13.74 -3.36 15.87
N ARG A 243 -14.10 -2.32 15.13
CA ARG A 243 -15.21 -1.40 15.42
C ARG A 243 -16.23 -1.41 14.30
N ASN A 244 -17.49 -1.23 14.66
CA ASN A 244 -18.61 -1.23 13.73
C ASN A 244 -18.71 -2.50 12.88
N ILE A 245 -18.38 -3.63 13.48
CA ILE A 245 -18.48 -4.98 12.92
C ILE A 245 -19.15 -5.92 13.90
N LYS A 246 -20.00 -6.82 13.39
CA LYS A 246 -20.63 -7.93 14.17
C LYS A 246 -21.19 -7.52 15.55
N GLY A 247 -21.91 -6.41 15.61
CA GLY A 247 -22.53 -5.93 16.86
C GLY A 247 -21.59 -5.17 17.80
N ASN A 248 -20.37 -4.90 17.40
CA ASN A 248 -19.46 -4.00 18.11
C ASN A 248 -19.59 -2.56 17.59
N ASP A 249 -20.80 -2.03 17.67
CA ASP A 249 -21.12 -0.69 17.19
C ASP A 249 -20.71 0.38 18.19
N VAL A 250 -20.24 1.49 17.66
CA VAL A 250 -19.82 2.67 18.41
C VAL A 250 -20.51 3.94 17.86
N ASN A 251 -20.39 5.04 18.56
CA ASN A 251 -21.06 6.31 18.23
C ASN A 251 -20.41 7.09 17.06
N PHE A 252 -19.49 6.48 16.31
CA PHE A 252 -18.93 7.04 15.09
C PHE A 252 -19.12 6.07 13.92
N LYS A 253 -19.02 6.56 12.69
CA LYS A 253 -19.18 5.78 11.47
C LYS A 253 -17.85 5.35 10.89
N GLY A 254 -17.88 4.26 10.09
CA GLY A 254 -16.67 3.69 9.53
C GLY A 254 -15.88 2.85 10.52
N GLY A 255 -14.72 2.42 10.11
CA GLY A 255 -13.80 1.62 10.91
C GLY A 255 -12.37 2.15 10.83
N TYR A 256 -11.50 1.48 11.54
CA TYR A 256 -10.05 1.71 11.43
C TYR A 256 -9.28 0.46 11.80
N LEU A 257 -8.17 0.30 11.16
CA LEU A 257 -7.16 -0.67 11.59
C LEU A 257 -6.01 0.06 12.28
N VAL A 258 -5.24 -0.66 13.06
CA VAL A 258 -4.05 -0.13 13.73
C VAL A 258 -2.83 -0.89 13.25
N ASN A 259 -1.82 -0.16 12.82
CA ASN A 259 -0.50 -0.72 12.55
C ASN A 259 0.46 -0.33 13.66
N TYR A 260 1.36 -1.24 14.03
CA TYR A 260 2.49 -0.91 14.88
C TYR A 260 3.75 -1.64 14.45
N THR A 261 4.89 -1.02 14.79
CA THR A 261 6.21 -1.61 14.64
C THR A 261 7.03 -1.33 15.88
N ALA A 262 7.89 -2.26 16.24
CA ALA A 262 8.91 -2.01 17.24
C ALA A 262 10.29 -2.19 16.61
N SER A 263 11.20 -1.29 16.90
CA SER A 263 12.59 -1.36 16.45
C SER A 263 13.55 -0.91 17.55
N ARG A 264 14.75 -1.50 17.59
CA ARG A 264 15.80 -1.02 18.49
C ARG A 264 16.26 0.34 17.99
N GLU A 265 16.43 1.28 18.93
CA GLU A 265 17.04 2.55 18.59
C GLU A 265 18.47 2.33 18.12
N GLY A 266 18.79 2.93 17.00
CA GLY A 266 20.09 2.81 16.36
C GLY A 266 21.12 3.83 16.87
N TRP A 267 22.17 3.97 16.13
CA TRP A 267 23.32 4.83 16.44
C TRP A 267 22.95 6.33 16.48
N GLY A 268 21.90 6.76 15.83
CA GLY A 268 21.42 8.16 15.83
C GLY A 268 21.13 8.71 17.24
N ARG A 269 20.69 7.85 18.17
CA ARG A 269 20.43 8.24 19.57
C ARG A 269 21.66 8.76 20.31
N THR A 270 22.85 8.38 19.86
CA THR A 270 24.11 8.80 20.49
C THR A 270 24.45 10.26 20.21
N GLN A 271 23.76 10.89 19.25
CA GLN A 271 23.92 12.30 18.93
C GLN A 271 23.11 13.21 19.85
N GLU A 272 22.08 12.68 20.54
CA GLU A 272 21.27 13.43 21.50
C GLU A 272 21.98 13.50 22.85
N GLY A 273 22.50 14.65 23.20
CA GLY A 273 22.97 14.99 24.57
C GLY A 273 24.37 14.54 24.91
N GLY A 274 25.34 14.63 24.00
CA GLY A 274 26.72 14.37 24.38
C GLY A 274 27.74 14.35 23.24
N ASP A 275 28.94 13.93 23.55
CA ASP A 275 30.05 13.83 22.62
C ASP A 275 29.69 12.98 21.40
N THR A 276 30.04 13.44 20.22
CA THR A 276 29.83 12.75 18.94
C THR A 276 31.05 11.91 18.51
N PHE A 277 32.10 11.92 19.30
CA PHE A 277 33.32 11.15 19.07
C PHE A 277 34.02 10.84 20.42
N GLY A 278 35.06 10.02 20.37
CA GLY A 278 35.85 9.65 21.55
C GLY A 278 35.27 8.46 22.33
N THR A 279 35.90 8.17 23.48
CA THR A 279 35.59 6.98 24.30
C THR A 279 34.14 6.98 24.78
N ASN A 280 33.64 8.09 25.31
CA ASN A 280 32.26 8.20 25.79
C ASN A 280 31.23 7.95 24.69
N TYR A 281 31.51 8.42 23.48
CA TYR A 281 30.66 8.13 22.32
C TYR A 281 30.68 6.64 21.98
N SER A 282 31.87 6.03 21.92
CA SER A 282 32.05 4.61 21.61
C SER A 282 31.35 3.72 22.61
N GLU A 283 31.46 4.01 23.89
CA GLU A 283 30.78 3.26 24.96
C GLU A 283 29.26 3.37 24.87
N ARG A 284 28.73 4.55 24.59
CA ARG A 284 27.26 4.72 24.36
C ARG A 284 26.81 4.00 23.10
N ALA A 285 27.56 4.10 22.02
CA ALA A 285 27.25 3.45 20.76
C ALA A 285 27.29 1.91 20.84
N ALA A 286 28.19 1.37 21.66
CA ALA A 286 28.30 -0.07 21.87
C ALA A 286 27.12 -0.67 22.64
N LYS A 287 26.43 0.11 23.47
CA LYS A 287 25.27 -0.37 24.23
C LYS A 287 24.03 -0.45 23.32
N PRO A 288 23.28 -1.55 23.35
CA PRO A 288 22.00 -1.64 22.65
C PRO A 288 21.03 -0.56 23.14
N GLY A 289 20.36 0.12 22.22
CA GLY A 289 19.32 1.10 22.57
C GLY A 289 18.03 0.43 23.08
N PRO A 290 17.11 1.20 23.65
CA PRO A 290 15.77 0.72 23.97
C PRO A 290 15.00 0.39 22.70
N TRP A 291 13.84 -0.25 22.86
CA TRP A 291 12.91 -0.46 21.80
C TRP A 291 12.01 0.79 21.63
N SER A 292 11.99 1.35 20.43
CA SER A 292 10.99 2.35 20.04
C SER A 292 9.80 1.65 19.40
N VAL A 293 8.61 2.02 19.83
CA VAL A 293 7.35 1.53 19.27
C VAL A 293 6.64 2.68 18.57
N HIS A 294 6.32 2.49 17.32
CA HIS A 294 5.49 3.41 16.55
C HIS A 294 4.17 2.74 16.20
N MET A 295 3.07 3.37 16.59
CA MET A 295 1.72 2.90 16.32
C MET A 295 0.93 4.01 15.64
N TYR A 296 0.14 3.63 14.63
CA TYR A 296 -0.76 4.56 13.95
C TYR A 296 -2.04 3.88 13.48
N MET A 297 -3.11 4.62 13.47
CA MET A 297 -4.38 4.17 12.92
C MET A 297 -4.51 4.54 11.44
N GLN A 298 -5.21 3.69 10.71
CA GLN A 298 -5.69 3.97 9.36
C GLN A 298 -7.21 3.91 9.41
N GLY A 299 -7.83 5.09 9.55
CA GLY A 299 -9.27 5.24 9.60
C GLY A 299 -9.87 5.41 8.21
N GLU A 300 -11.09 4.98 8.05
CA GLU A 300 -11.87 5.20 6.82
C GLU A 300 -12.30 6.66 6.71
N THR A 301 -12.31 7.16 5.48
CA THR A 301 -12.97 8.41 5.12
C THR A 301 -14.19 8.07 4.29
N ILE A 302 -15.34 8.60 4.70
CA ILE A 302 -16.61 8.35 3.99
C ILE A 302 -16.63 9.23 2.73
N PRO A 303 -16.84 8.63 1.54
CA PRO A 303 -16.91 9.39 0.31
C PRO A 303 -18.23 10.16 0.25
N VAL A 304 -18.17 11.46 0.42
CA VAL A 304 -19.28 12.39 0.23
C VAL A 304 -18.99 13.30 -0.96
N LYS A 305 -20.03 13.92 -1.50
CA LYS A 305 -19.92 14.71 -2.75
C LYS A 305 -18.96 15.89 -2.62
N GLU A 306 -18.82 16.41 -1.42
CA GLU A 306 -18.00 17.57 -1.06
C GLU A 306 -16.51 17.26 -0.93
N ASN A 307 -16.15 15.98 -0.86
CA ASN A 307 -14.76 15.53 -0.80
C ASN A 307 -14.10 15.50 -2.18
#